data_0f046c39fe8a0d7c852823471e2d924e
#
_entry.id   0f046c39fe8a0d7c852823471e2d924e
#
_cell.length_a   1.000
_cell.length_b   1.000
_cell.length_c   1.000
_cell.angle_alpha   90.00
_cell.angle_beta   90.00
_cell.angle_gamma   90.00
#
_symmetry.space_group_name_H-M   'P 1'
#
loop_
_entity.id
_entity.type
_entity.pdbx_description
1 polymer ?
#
loop_
_entity_poly.entity_id
_entity_poly.type
_entity_poly.pdbx_seq_one_letter_code
_entity_poly.pdbx_strand_id
1 'polypeptide(L)'
;SVVFDMKGTVDLFMQQSAQLQLDENRAKSMTQQFNAALTGSLDAWQSSHNAIVLVKPAVMSPQRDITNEIRADIARRIQGGQ
;
A
#
# COMPACT_ATOMS: atom_id res chain seq x y z
N SER A 1 -8.67 12.17 11.32
CA SER A 1 -8.42 10.86 10.73
C SER A 1 -8.60 10.88 9.23
N VAL A 2 -7.89 10.00 8.54
CA VAL A 2 -8.02 9.78 7.12
C VAL A 2 -8.26 8.30 6.88
N VAL A 3 -8.69 7.92 5.68
CA VAL A 3 -8.95 6.52 5.35
C VAL A 3 -8.07 6.06 4.20
N PHE A 4 -7.80 4.76 4.18
CA PHE A 4 -6.99 4.10 3.17
C PHE A 4 -7.65 2.77 2.78
N ASP A 5 -7.77 2.53 1.47
CA ASP A 5 -8.34 1.30 0.93
C ASP A 5 -7.28 0.20 0.92
N MET A 6 -7.15 -0.51 2.05
CA MET A 6 -6.19 -1.60 2.19
C MET A 6 -6.54 -2.76 1.25
N LYS A 7 -7.80 -3.18 1.24
CA LYS A 7 -8.22 -4.32 0.43
C LYS A 7 -7.99 -4.08 -1.06
N GLY A 8 -8.42 -2.93 -1.56
CA GLY A 8 -8.23 -2.59 -2.97
C GLY A 8 -6.75 -2.49 -3.34
N THR A 9 -5.94 -1.96 -2.44
CA THR A 9 -4.49 -1.85 -2.69
C THR A 9 -3.81 -3.20 -2.75
N VAL A 10 -4.12 -4.10 -1.82
CA VAL A 10 -3.59 -5.47 -1.83
C VAL A 10 -4.10 -6.24 -3.05
N ASP A 11 -5.38 -6.13 -3.37
CA ASP A 11 -5.97 -6.80 -4.54
C ASP A 11 -5.29 -6.35 -5.83
N LEU A 12 -5.02 -5.05 -5.97
CA LEU A 12 -4.33 -4.50 -7.13
C LEU A 12 -2.91 -5.06 -7.24
N PHE A 13 -2.18 -5.09 -6.13
CA PHE A 13 -0.84 -5.67 -6.09
C PHE A 13 -0.86 -7.13 -6.54
N MET A 14 -1.79 -7.93 -6.01
CA MET A 14 -1.90 -9.35 -6.36
C MET A 14 -2.23 -9.54 -7.83
N GLN A 15 -3.13 -8.72 -8.37
CA GLN A 15 -3.51 -8.77 -9.78
C GLN A 15 -2.33 -8.43 -10.68
N GLN A 16 -1.60 -7.37 -10.37
CA GLN A 16 -0.45 -6.93 -11.16
C GLN A 16 0.70 -7.93 -11.08
N SER A 17 1.00 -8.45 -9.89
CA SER A 17 2.08 -9.41 -9.72
C SER A 17 1.78 -10.74 -10.42
N ALA A 18 0.52 -11.18 -10.44
CA ALA A 18 0.13 -12.40 -11.13
C ALA A 18 0.41 -12.31 -12.63
N GLN A 19 0.29 -11.12 -13.22
CA GLN A 19 0.56 -10.92 -14.65
C GLN A 19 2.02 -11.08 -15.02
N LEU A 20 2.93 -10.93 -14.04
CA LEU A 20 4.37 -11.04 -14.28
C LEU A 20 4.85 -12.48 -14.40
N GLN A 21 4.04 -13.46 -14.01
CA GLN A 21 4.37 -14.89 -14.10
C GLN A 21 5.72 -15.21 -13.43
N LEU A 22 5.92 -14.67 -12.22
CA LEU A 22 7.16 -14.84 -11.48
C LEU A 22 7.28 -16.26 -10.94
N ASP A 23 8.52 -16.76 -10.83
CA ASP A 23 8.77 -17.98 -10.08
C ASP A 23 8.48 -17.75 -8.59
N GLU A 24 8.45 -18.85 -7.83
CA GLU A 24 8.06 -18.82 -6.42
C GLU A 24 8.97 -17.89 -5.59
N ASN A 25 10.27 -17.93 -5.82
CA ASN A 25 11.22 -17.13 -5.04
C ASN A 25 11.06 -15.64 -5.35
N ARG A 26 10.88 -15.28 -6.61
CA ARG A 26 10.69 -13.88 -7.02
C ARG A 26 9.34 -13.35 -6.55
N ALA A 27 8.31 -14.18 -6.60
CA ALA A 27 6.98 -13.80 -6.10
C ALA A 27 7.03 -13.52 -4.61
N LYS A 28 7.74 -14.36 -3.85
CA LYS A 28 7.92 -14.18 -2.42
C LYS A 28 8.68 -12.90 -2.10
N SER A 29 9.76 -12.65 -2.83
CA SER A 29 10.57 -11.43 -2.66
C SER A 29 9.73 -10.17 -2.95
N MET A 30 8.96 -10.20 -4.03
CA MET A 30 8.11 -9.07 -4.39
C MET A 30 7.04 -8.80 -3.33
N THR A 31 6.45 -9.87 -2.78
CA THR A 31 5.46 -9.73 -1.71
C THR A 31 6.09 -9.13 -0.45
N GLN A 32 7.30 -9.55 -0.10
CA GLN A 32 8.02 -8.98 1.04
C GLN A 32 8.32 -7.49 0.84
N GLN A 33 8.77 -7.12 -0.37
CA GLN A 33 9.02 -5.72 -0.71
C GLN A 33 7.75 -4.87 -0.61
N PHE A 34 6.65 -5.40 -1.14
CA PHE A 34 5.37 -4.71 -1.08
C PHE A 34 4.92 -4.50 0.36
N ASN A 35 4.99 -5.55 1.19
CA ASN A 35 4.56 -5.45 2.59
C ASN A 35 5.40 -4.42 3.35
N ALA A 36 6.71 -4.40 3.13
CA ALA A 36 7.59 -3.44 3.77
C ALA A 36 7.28 -2.00 3.30
N ALA A 37 7.06 -1.83 2.00
CA ALA A 37 6.74 -0.52 1.44
C ALA A 37 5.37 -0.01 1.93
N LEU A 38 4.38 -0.88 1.99
CA LEU A 38 3.05 -0.54 2.50
C LEU A 38 3.12 -0.09 3.95
N THR A 39 3.74 -0.88 4.81
CA THR A 39 3.88 -0.56 6.22
C THR A 39 4.69 0.73 6.41
N GLY A 40 5.81 0.84 5.71
CA GLY A 40 6.65 2.03 5.78
C GLY A 40 5.95 3.30 5.33
N SER A 41 5.16 3.19 4.26
CA SER A 41 4.40 4.33 3.74
C SER A 41 3.34 4.81 4.72
N LEU A 42 2.56 3.88 5.28
CA LEU A 42 1.52 4.22 6.25
C LEU A 42 2.13 4.83 7.52
N ASP A 43 3.20 4.23 8.03
CA ASP A 43 3.87 4.73 9.23
C ASP A 43 4.45 6.14 9.00
N ALA A 44 5.10 6.35 7.87
CA ALA A 44 5.68 7.65 7.54
C ALA A 44 4.59 8.72 7.37
N TRP A 45 3.50 8.38 6.73
CA TRP A 45 2.39 9.32 6.56
C TRP A 45 1.81 9.75 7.90
N GLN A 46 1.55 8.76 8.79
CA GLN A 46 1.01 9.04 10.13
C GLN A 46 1.95 9.91 10.95
N SER A 47 3.25 9.62 10.90
CA SER A 47 4.26 10.41 11.63
C SER A 47 4.35 11.84 11.11
N SER A 48 4.39 12.01 9.79
CA SER A 48 4.60 13.34 9.19
C SER A 48 3.37 14.22 9.30
N HIS A 49 2.17 13.65 9.39
CA HIS A 49 0.93 14.40 9.49
C HIS A 49 0.35 14.41 10.90
N ASN A 50 1.00 13.73 11.84
CA ASN A 50 0.51 13.59 13.22
C ASN A 50 -0.97 13.18 13.25
N ALA A 51 -1.30 12.15 12.45
CA ALA A 51 -2.67 11.69 12.25
C ALA A 51 -2.71 10.17 12.15
N ILE A 52 -3.89 9.62 12.33
CA ILE A 52 -4.13 8.19 12.25
C ILE A 52 -4.78 7.84 10.91
N VAL A 53 -4.26 6.80 10.26
CA VAL A 53 -4.84 6.24 9.05
C VAL A 53 -5.73 5.07 9.45
N LEU A 54 -7.01 5.15 9.09
CA LEU A 54 -7.97 4.08 9.32
C LEU A 54 -8.14 3.28 8.04
N VAL A 55 -8.35 1.97 8.17
CA VAL A 55 -8.69 1.13 7.03
C VAL A 55 -10.09 1.51 6.55
N LYS A 56 -10.20 1.85 5.28
CA LYS A 56 -11.46 2.25 4.67
C LYS A 56 -12.44 1.09 4.70
N PRO A 57 -13.63 1.27 5.28
CA PRO A 57 -14.66 0.24 5.24
C PRO A 57 -15.28 0.12 3.84
N ALA A 58 -16.05 -0.95 3.62
CA ALA A 58 -16.75 -1.17 2.35
C ALA A 58 -17.74 -0.06 2.02
N VAL A 59 -18.27 0.63 3.04
CA VAL A 59 -19.21 1.74 2.85
C VAL A 59 -18.46 3.06 2.71
N MET A 60 -19.09 4.02 2.05
CA MET A 60 -18.53 5.36 1.86
C MET A 60 -18.26 6.03 3.19
N SER A 61 -17.13 6.71 3.28
CA SER A 61 -16.75 7.51 4.45
C SER A 61 -16.63 8.97 4.03
N PRO A 62 -17.08 9.92 4.86
CA PRO A 62 -16.87 11.34 4.58
C PRO A 62 -15.43 11.79 4.84
N GLN A 63 -14.58 10.95 5.38
CA GLN A 63 -13.21 11.29 5.70
C GLN A 63 -12.36 11.35 4.43
N ARG A 64 -11.27 12.11 4.49
CA ARG A 64 -10.31 12.21 3.39
C ARG A 64 -9.69 10.85 3.10
N ASP A 65 -9.73 10.45 1.85
CA ASP A 65 -9.17 9.19 1.36
C ASP A 65 -7.78 9.45 0.79
N ILE A 66 -6.77 8.86 1.41
CA ILE A 66 -5.37 9.04 1.00
C ILE A 66 -4.83 7.83 0.21
N THR A 67 -5.72 6.98 -0.30
CA THR A 67 -5.32 5.75 -1.00
C THR A 67 -4.33 6.01 -2.14
N ASN A 68 -4.60 7.01 -2.98
CA ASN A 68 -3.72 7.30 -4.12
C ASN A 68 -2.36 7.84 -3.66
N GLU A 69 -2.32 8.65 -2.62
CA GLU A 69 -1.08 9.15 -2.03
C GLU A 69 -0.21 7.99 -1.53
N ILE A 70 -0.82 7.06 -0.82
CA ILE A 70 -0.11 5.89 -0.27
C ILE A 70 0.37 4.98 -1.40
N ARG A 71 -0.47 4.70 -2.40
CA ARG A 71 -0.08 3.86 -3.54
C ARG A 71 1.11 4.46 -4.30
N ALA A 72 1.12 5.77 -4.50
CA ALA A 72 2.24 6.45 -5.15
C ALA A 72 3.52 6.33 -4.31
N ASP A 73 3.42 6.46 -2.99
CA ASP A 73 4.57 6.35 -2.11
C ASP A 73 5.09 4.90 -2.05
N ILE A 74 4.20 3.91 -2.04
CA ILE A 74 4.58 2.50 -2.15
C ILE A 74 5.42 2.28 -3.41
N ALA A 75 4.96 2.79 -4.54
CA ALA A 75 5.69 2.65 -5.80
C ALA A 75 7.09 3.27 -5.71
N ARG A 76 7.21 4.46 -5.13
CA ARG A 76 8.51 5.11 -4.95
C ARG A 76 9.44 4.28 -4.07
N ARG A 77 8.93 3.72 -2.98
CA ARG A 77 9.71 2.90 -2.04
C ARG A 77 10.23 1.63 -2.70
N ILE A 78 9.39 0.97 -3.49
CA ILE A 78 9.78 -0.25 -4.21
C ILE A 78 10.85 0.08 -5.26
N GLN A 79 10.64 1.15 -6.05
CA GLN A 79 11.62 1.59 -7.06
C GLN A 79 12.93 2.00 -6.44
N GLY A 80 12.88 2.58 -5.22
CA GLY A 80 14.08 2.96 -4.49
C GLY A 80 14.78 1.82 -3.76
N GLY A 81 14.28 0.58 -3.88
CA GLY A 81 14.90 -0.59 -3.26
C GLY A 81 14.62 -0.73 -1.78
N GLN A 82 13.50 -0.19 -1.30
CA GLN A 82 13.15 -0.24 0.12
C GLN A 82 12.07 -1.26 0.42
#